data_37318227548f25964ad49afcad7f187b
#
_entry.id   37318227548f25964ad49afcad7f187b
#
_cell.length_a   1.000
_cell.length_b   1.000
_cell.length_c   1.000
_cell.angle_alpha   90.00
_cell.angle_beta   90.00
_cell.angle_gamma   90.00
#
_symmetry.space_group_name_H-M   'P 1'
#
loop_
_entity.id
_entity.type
_entity.pdbx_description
1 polymer ?
#
loop_
_entity_poly.entity_id
_entity_poly.type
_entity_poly.pdbx_seq_one_letter_code
_entity_poly.pdbx_strand_id
1 'polypeptide(L)'
;MSTLATAVAARWPAAARAVLVEADPSGGDLTLRFSLLSTPGLVSWVAAARRAGDDPDLVWRHTQQLPGGLTVVAAPPDAEQARAALTALAPDPASGLGGLRAAAGQPDTVVVVDCGRLDPGSPALPIVRASDAVVLLTGAGADELAHLPRWLPVISRWSPNPMLLLVGDGYSTTEVARELDVPPWGRVPHDPKGAAVLRGQRGSSRWRRTGPGRSALGRFALHLATELAARHETSTPPREHQDPAVSPAAVVDAARVGSARDVDLAHPGGQQA
;
A
#
# COMPACT_ATOMS: atom_id res chain seq x y z
N MET A 1 2.88 -13.07 -8.34
CA MET A 1 2.63 -11.65 -7.96
C MET A 1 3.70 -11.15 -7.02
N SER A 2 3.98 -11.79 -5.92
CA SER A 2 5.02 -11.41 -4.93
C SER A 2 6.40 -11.11 -5.52
N THR A 3 6.78 -11.80 -6.61
CA THR A 3 8.05 -11.54 -7.30
C THR A 3 8.13 -10.15 -7.91
N LEU A 4 7.03 -9.62 -8.48
CA LEU A 4 7.02 -8.26 -9.03
C LEU A 4 7.03 -7.22 -7.91
N ALA A 5 6.24 -7.39 -6.86
CA ALA A 5 6.24 -6.50 -5.70
C ALA A 5 7.64 -6.41 -5.06
N THR A 6 8.31 -7.57 -4.90
CA THR A 6 9.71 -7.63 -4.43
C THR A 6 10.66 -6.89 -5.38
N ALA A 7 10.49 -7.08 -6.71
CA ALA A 7 11.33 -6.40 -7.70
C ALA A 7 11.13 -4.88 -7.67
N VAL A 8 9.89 -4.39 -7.58
CA VAL A 8 9.55 -2.96 -7.53
C VAL A 8 10.13 -2.33 -6.28
N ALA A 9 9.92 -2.92 -5.11
CA ALA A 9 10.47 -2.42 -3.85
C ALA A 9 12.01 -2.39 -3.87
N ALA A 10 12.66 -3.45 -4.37
CA ALA A 10 14.12 -3.54 -4.46
C ALA A 10 14.72 -2.60 -5.53
N ARG A 11 13.92 -2.09 -6.46
CA ARG A 11 14.33 -1.20 -7.56
C ARG A 11 13.73 0.19 -7.43
N TRP A 12 13.10 0.49 -6.31
CA TRP A 12 12.59 1.84 -6.10
C TRP A 12 13.72 2.86 -6.23
N PRO A 13 13.49 4.04 -6.82
CA PRO A 13 14.52 5.06 -6.97
C PRO A 13 15.22 5.38 -5.64
N ALA A 14 16.53 5.50 -5.66
CA ALA A 14 17.39 5.56 -4.48
C ALA A 14 17.15 6.77 -3.55
N ALA A 15 16.36 7.75 -4.02
CA ALA A 15 15.96 8.89 -3.19
C ALA A 15 15.00 8.46 -2.06
N ALA A 16 14.30 7.31 -2.20
CA ALA A 16 13.33 6.88 -1.21
C ALA A 16 13.73 5.57 -0.51
N ARG A 17 13.42 5.50 0.77
CA ARG A 17 13.54 4.30 1.61
C ARG A 17 12.33 3.40 1.39
N ALA A 18 12.53 2.26 0.75
CA ALA A 18 11.45 1.34 0.44
C ALA A 18 11.29 0.25 1.51
N VAL A 19 10.04 -0.06 1.87
CA VAL A 19 9.68 -1.25 2.63
C VAL A 19 8.65 -2.07 1.85
N LEU A 20 8.87 -3.38 1.77
CA LEU A 20 7.89 -4.33 1.23
C LEU A 20 7.08 -4.93 2.38
N VAL A 21 5.77 -4.85 2.30
CA VAL A 21 4.85 -5.49 3.25
C VAL A 21 4.13 -6.63 2.53
N GLU A 22 4.28 -7.85 3.03
CA GLU A 22 3.48 -9.00 2.60
C GLU A 22 2.11 -8.94 3.27
N ALA A 23 1.05 -8.79 2.48
CA ALA A 23 -0.34 -8.71 2.93
C ALA A 23 -1.24 -9.67 2.12
N ASP A 24 -0.68 -10.80 1.68
CA ASP A 24 -1.44 -11.85 0.99
C ASP A 24 -2.26 -12.66 1.98
N PRO A 25 -3.61 -12.67 1.84
CA PRO A 25 -4.49 -13.48 2.70
C PRO A 25 -4.28 -15.00 2.55
N SER A 26 -3.58 -15.44 1.52
CA SER A 26 -3.27 -16.85 1.30
C SER A 26 -2.02 -17.31 2.07
N GLY A 27 -1.37 -16.39 2.79
CA GLY A 27 -0.11 -16.62 3.50
C GLY A 27 1.10 -16.08 2.76
N GLY A 28 2.14 -15.73 3.51
CA GLY A 28 3.38 -15.17 2.98
C GLY A 28 4.35 -16.24 2.50
N ASP A 29 5.07 -15.91 1.45
CA ASP A 29 6.10 -16.77 0.87
C ASP A 29 7.52 -16.39 1.32
N LEU A 30 7.74 -15.12 1.73
CA LEU A 30 9.08 -14.59 2.02
C LEU A 30 9.75 -15.30 3.19
N THR A 31 8.97 -15.60 4.22
CA THR A 31 9.45 -16.35 5.40
C THR A 31 10.08 -17.68 5.00
N LEU A 32 9.41 -18.45 4.13
CA LEU A 32 9.90 -19.75 3.67
C LEU A 32 11.04 -19.62 2.65
N ARG A 33 10.93 -18.67 1.71
CA ARG A 33 11.91 -18.48 0.62
C ARG A 33 13.27 -18.02 1.11
N PHE A 34 13.29 -17.19 2.16
CA PHE A 34 14.49 -16.56 2.67
C PHE A 34 14.88 -17.00 4.08
N SER A 35 14.17 -18.02 4.62
CA SER A 35 14.39 -18.52 5.99
C SER A 35 14.36 -17.41 7.04
N LEU A 36 13.38 -16.51 6.92
CA LEU A 36 13.18 -15.42 7.86
C LEU A 36 12.58 -15.96 9.17
N LEU A 37 12.75 -15.21 10.23
CA LEU A 37 12.08 -15.48 11.49
C LEU A 37 10.59 -15.17 11.38
N SER A 38 9.75 -15.84 12.15
CA SER A 38 8.31 -15.51 12.25
C SER A 38 8.07 -14.17 12.95
N THR A 39 9.05 -13.69 13.72
CA THR A 39 9.04 -12.42 14.45
C THR A 39 10.44 -11.79 14.38
N PRO A 40 10.56 -10.51 14.02
CA PRO A 40 9.50 -9.55 13.70
C PRO A 40 8.83 -9.84 12.35
N GLY A 41 7.56 -9.39 12.17
CA GLY A 41 6.79 -9.56 10.94
C GLY A 41 5.35 -9.05 11.09
N LEU A 42 4.47 -9.40 10.17
CA LEU A 42 3.09 -8.92 10.10
C LEU A 42 2.33 -9.14 11.42
N VAL A 43 2.40 -10.34 12.00
CA VAL A 43 1.66 -10.66 13.24
C VAL A 43 2.12 -9.80 14.42
N SER A 44 3.44 -9.67 14.61
CA SER A 44 3.99 -8.85 15.70
C SER A 44 3.71 -7.35 15.48
N TRP A 45 3.72 -6.89 14.21
CA TRP A 45 3.35 -5.52 13.88
C TRP A 45 1.88 -5.23 14.23
N VAL A 46 0.95 -6.08 13.80
CA VAL A 46 -0.49 -5.94 14.09
C VAL A 46 -0.76 -5.93 15.60
N ALA A 47 -0.08 -6.80 16.35
CA ALA A 47 -0.19 -6.82 17.81
C ALA A 47 0.30 -5.52 18.48
N ALA A 48 1.33 -4.88 17.92
CA ALA A 48 1.86 -3.61 18.39
C ALA A 48 0.99 -2.41 17.94
N ALA A 49 0.45 -2.43 16.73
CA ALA A 49 -0.37 -1.35 16.16
C ALA A 49 -1.61 -1.03 17.00
N ARG A 50 -2.21 -2.04 17.63
CA ARG A 50 -3.34 -1.85 18.56
C ARG A 50 -3.04 -0.93 19.76
N ARG A 51 -1.78 -0.72 20.07
CA ARG A 51 -1.33 0.07 21.23
C ARG A 51 -0.58 1.34 20.85
N ALA A 52 0.03 1.34 19.68
CA ALA A 52 0.95 2.41 19.27
C ALA A 52 0.28 3.49 18.38
N GLY A 53 -0.97 3.29 17.96
CA GLY A 53 -1.66 4.25 17.06
C GLY A 53 -0.90 4.49 15.76
N ASP A 54 -0.82 5.75 15.36
CA ASP A 54 -0.26 6.21 14.08
C ASP A 54 1.26 6.47 14.14
N ASP A 55 2.01 5.69 14.94
CA ASP A 55 3.46 5.82 15.02
C ASP A 55 4.13 5.45 13.68
N PRO A 56 4.77 6.42 12.99
CA PRO A 56 5.39 6.18 11.68
C PRO A 56 6.57 5.21 11.73
N ASP A 57 7.20 5.05 12.88
CA ASP A 57 8.33 4.13 13.05
C ASP A 57 7.89 2.70 13.40
N LEU A 58 6.61 2.50 13.65
CA LEU A 58 6.11 1.20 14.07
C LEU A 58 6.39 0.12 13.03
N VAL A 59 6.12 0.37 11.76
CA VAL A 59 6.35 -0.61 10.69
C VAL A 59 7.81 -1.03 10.64
N TRP A 60 8.75 -0.10 10.83
CA TRP A 60 10.19 -0.35 10.74
C TRP A 60 10.71 -1.25 11.87
N ARG A 61 10.11 -1.20 13.04
CA ARG A 61 10.45 -2.08 14.17
C ARG A 61 10.02 -3.54 13.96
N HIS A 62 9.16 -3.79 12.98
CA HIS A 62 8.66 -5.12 12.65
C HIS A 62 9.19 -5.65 11.32
N THR A 63 10.30 -5.11 10.84
CA THR A 63 10.93 -5.50 9.59
C THR A 63 12.09 -6.47 9.78
N GLN A 64 12.37 -7.21 8.72
CA GLN A 64 13.60 -7.98 8.52
C GLN A 64 14.23 -7.57 7.19
N GLN A 65 15.46 -8.01 6.94
CA GLN A 65 16.13 -7.70 5.66
C GLN A 65 16.31 -8.95 4.82
N LEU A 66 15.96 -8.84 3.54
CA LEU A 66 16.29 -9.84 2.54
C LEU A 66 17.76 -9.74 2.13
N PRO A 67 18.36 -10.82 1.58
CA PRO A 67 19.65 -10.76 0.93
C PRO A 67 19.64 -9.66 -0.15
N GLY A 68 20.56 -8.69 -0.04
CA GLY A 68 20.58 -7.51 -0.91
C GLY A 68 20.04 -6.25 -0.27
N GLY A 69 19.59 -6.32 1.01
CA GLY A 69 19.26 -5.14 1.83
C GLY A 69 17.83 -4.64 1.72
N LEU A 70 16.94 -5.32 0.96
CA LEU A 70 15.53 -4.94 0.94
C LEU A 70 14.87 -5.19 2.30
N THR A 71 14.28 -4.16 2.86
CA THR A 71 13.54 -4.21 4.12
C THR A 71 12.14 -4.75 3.88
N VAL A 72 11.71 -5.75 4.68
CA VAL A 72 10.40 -6.41 4.51
C VAL A 72 9.69 -6.63 5.83
N VAL A 73 8.36 -6.51 5.81
CA VAL A 73 7.45 -7.05 6.81
C VAL A 73 6.89 -8.35 6.25
N ALA A 74 7.39 -9.48 6.71
CA ALA A 74 6.98 -10.79 6.20
C ALA A 74 5.66 -11.23 6.86
N ALA A 75 4.75 -11.80 6.06
CA ALA A 75 3.55 -12.44 6.57
C ALA A 75 3.86 -13.86 7.05
N PRO A 76 3.02 -14.43 7.95
CA PRO A 76 3.11 -15.84 8.28
C PRO A 76 2.78 -16.69 7.04
N PRO A 77 3.41 -17.86 6.87
CA PRO A 77 3.11 -18.74 5.74
C PRO A 77 1.74 -19.40 5.84
N ASP A 78 1.15 -19.43 7.02
CA ASP A 78 -0.16 -19.97 7.28
C ASP A 78 -1.26 -18.95 6.90
N ALA A 79 -2.21 -19.37 6.03
CA ALA A 79 -3.26 -18.50 5.51
C ALA A 79 -4.26 -18.05 6.58
N GLU A 80 -4.55 -18.88 7.59
CA GLU A 80 -5.47 -18.50 8.67
C GLU A 80 -4.84 -17.39 9.54
N GLN A 81 -3.58 -17.54 9.90
CA GLN A 81 -2.85 -16.52 10.64
C GLN A 81 -2.70 -15.22 9.84
N ALA A 82 -2.41 -15.31 8.53
CA ALA A 82 -2.32 -14.14 7.65
C ALA A 82 -3.65 -13.40 7.58
N ARG A 83 -4.76 -14.11 7.36
CA ARG A 83 -6.12 -13.53 7.35
C ARG A 83 -6.49 -12.89 8.68
N ALA A 84 -6.22 -13.56 9.78
CA ALA A 84 -6.49 -13.05 11.13
C ALA A 84 -5.70 -11.76 11.40
N ALA A 85 -4.42 -11.73 11.02
CA ALA A 85 -3.58 -10.53 11.15
C ALA A 85 -4.12 -9.36 10.30
N LEU A 86 -4.43 -9.61 9.02
CA LEU A 86 -4.96 -8.57 8.12
C LEU A 86 -6.33 -8.05 8.58
N THR A 87 -7.21 -8.93 9.04
CA THR A 87 -8.51 -8.55 9.59
C THR A 87 -8.35 -7.68 10.84
N ALA A 88 -7.40 -8.02 11.68
CA ALA A 88 -7.12 -7.27 12.91
C ALA A 88 -6.40 -5.93 12.65
N LEU A 89 -5.71 -5.80 11.51
CA LEU A 89 -5.06 -4.56 11.10
C LEU A 89 -6.08 -3.50 10.65
N ALA A 90 -7.19 -3.93 10.09
CA ALA A 90 -8.21 -3.07 9.50
C ALA A 90 -9.58 -3.13 10.21
N PRO A 91 -9.65 -3.07 11.56
CA PRO A 91 -10.92 -3.07 12.27
C PRO A 91 -11.72 -1.79 12.03
N ASP A 92 -11.02 -0.68 11.86
CA ASP A 92 -11.53 0.62 11.48
C ASP A 92 -10.72 1.14 10.28
N PRO A 93 -11.36 1.44 9.13
CA PRO A 93 -10.67 1.98 7.97
C PRO A 93 -9.85 3.24 8.26
N ALA A 94 -10.21 4.01 9.30
CA ALA A 94 -9.49 5.22 9.68
C ALA A 94 -8.27 4.95 10.58
N SER A 95 -8.35 3.97 11.45
CA SER A 95 -7.31 3.71 12.48
C SER A 95 -6.46 2.47 12.21
N GLY A 96 -7.04 1.41 11.64
CA GLY A 96 -6.31 0.15 11.45
C GLY A 96 -5.12 0.21 10.47
N LEU A 97 -5.07 1.24 9.63
CA LEU A 97 -3.99 1.49 8.67
C LEU A 97 -3.12 2.69 9.05
N GLY A 98 -3.34 3.28 10.22
CA GLY A 98 -2.67 4.50 10.65
C GLY A 98 -1.15 4.40 10.58
N GLY A 99 -0.56 3.33 11.11
CA GLY A 99 0.89 3.10 11.07
C GLY A 99 1.46 2.98 9.65
N LEU A 100 0.74 2.35 8.69
CA LEU A 100 1.18 2.32 7.28
C LEU A 100 1.10 3.69 6.63
N ARG A 101 0.01 4.40 6.85
CA ARG A 101 -0.17 5.76 6.33
C ARG A 101 0.85 6.73 6.91
N ALA A 102 1.07 6.65 8.22
CA ALA A 102 2.07 7.47 8.90
C ALA A 102 3.48 7.20 8.36
N ALA A 103 3.84 5.93 8.14
CA ALA A 103 5.11 5.56 7.53
C ALA A 103 5.23 6.06 6.07
N ALA A 104 4.19 5.86 5.26
CA ALA A 104 4.16 6.31 3.87
C ALA A 104 4.15 7.84 3.75
N GLY A 105 3.62 8.56 4.75
CA GLY A 105 3.63 10.01 4.84
C GLY A 105 4.98 10.64 5.21
N GLN A 106 5.97 9.82 5.62
CA GLN A 106 7.31 10.32 5.90
C GLN A 106 8.03 10.72 4.61
N PRO A 107 8.82 11.80 4.62
CA PRO A 107 9.66 12.17 3.49
C PRO A 107 10.53 10.98 3.05
N ASP A 108 10.71 10.85 1.75
CA ASP A 108 11.59 9.83 1.15
C ASP A 108 11.28 8.39 1.60
N THR A 109 10.01 8.11 1.90
CA THR A 109 9.55 6.77 2.28
C THR A 109 8.52 6.26 1.30
N VAL A 110 8.65 4.99 0.91
CA VAL A 110 7.64 4.27 0.13
C VAL A 110 7.31 2.93 0.77
N VAL A 111 6.01 2.65 0.84
CA VAL A 111 5.48 1.37 1.31
C VAL A 111 4.90 0.63 0.11
N VAL A 112 5.56 -0.45 -0.31
CA VAL A 112 5.06 -1.35 -1.35
C VAL A 112 4.35 -2.51 -0.66
N VAL A 113 3.08 -2.74 -0.99
CA VAL A 113 2.29 -3.80 -0.37
C VAL A 113 1.92 -4.87 -1.38
N ASP A 114 2.30 -6.11 -1.10
CA ASP A 114 1.87 -7.29 -1.87
C ASP A 114 0.58 -7.84 -1.26
N CYS A 115 -0.55 -7.51 -1.88
CA CYS A 115 -1.88 -7.93 -1.41
C CYS A 115 -2.30 -9.31 -1.92
N GLY A 116 -1.44 -10.00 -2.66
CA GLY A 116 -1.76 -11.30 -3.24
C GLY A 116 -2.93 -11.25 -4.22
N ARG A 117 -3.77 -12.28 -4.21
CA ARG A 117 -5.00 -12.32 -4.99
C ARG A 117 -6.13 -11.64 -4.22
N LEU A 118 -6.78 -10.70 -4.87
CA LEU A 118 -7.90 -9.96 -4.29
C LEU A 118 -9.25 -10.52 -4.76
N ASP A 119 -10.17 -10.66 -3.83
CA ASP A 119 -11.59 -10.88 -4.05
C ASP A 119 -12.40 -9.87 -3.21
N PRO A 120 -13.73 -9.76 -3.40
CA PRO A 120 -14.55 -8.78 -2.68
C PRO A 120 -14.54 -8.91 -1.16
N GLY A 121 -14.21 -10.09 -0.65
CA GLY A 121 -14.11 -10.38 0.79
C GLY A 121 -12.69 -10.35 1.33
N SER A 122 -11.71 -9.95 0.51
CA SER A 122 -10.30 -9.95 0.94
C SER A 122 -10.05 -8.98 2.10
N PRO A 123 -9.44 -9.45 3.20
CA PRO A 123 -9.06 -8.57 4.30
C PRO A 123 -7.93 -7.58 3.94
N ALA A 124 -7.32 -7.72 2.76
CA ALA A 124 -6.35 -6.75 2.24
C ALA A 124 -7.00 -5.54 1.53
N LEU A 125 -8.31 -5.58 1.23
CA LEU A 125 -9.00 -4.48 0.53
C LEU A 125 -8.90 -3.11 1.23
N PRO A 126 -8.96 -2.99 2.56
CA PRO A 126 -8.75 -1.70 3.22
C PRO A 126 -7.38 -1.10 2.91
N ILE A 127 -6.34 -1.93 2.82
CA ILE A 127 -4.99 -1.49 2.44
C ILE A 127 -4.99 -0.96 1.00
N VAL A 128 -5.58 -1.71 0.07
CA VAL A 128 -5.70 -1.32 -1.35
C VAL A 128 -6.42 0.02 -1.51
N ARG A 129 -7.53 0.22 -0.78
CA ARG A 129 -8.30 1.47 -0.81
C ARG A 129 -7.59 2.66 -0.17
N ALA A 130 -6.63 2.38 0.69
CA ALA A 130 -5.82 3.40 1.37
C ALA A 130 -4.55 3.78 0.60
N SER A 131 -4.23 3.06 -0.49
CA SER A 131 -3.01 3.29 -1.26
C SER A 131 -3.16 4.39 -2.31
N ASP A 132 -2.08 5.12 -2.57
CA ASP A 132 -2.01 6.19 -3.56
C ASP A 132 -2.06 5.64 -4.99
N ALA A 133 -1.55 4.42 -5.19
CA ALA A 133 -1.59 3.74 -6.48
C ALA A 133 -1.82 2.23 -6.30
N VAL A 134 -2.50 1.62 -7.26
CA VAL A 134 -2.74 0.17 -7.32
C VAL A 134 -2.25 -0.39 -8.64
N VAL A 135 -1.38 -1.38 -8.58
CA VAL A 135 -0.91 -2.13 -9.75
C VAL A 135 -1.63 -3.47 -9.78
N LEU A 136 -2.46 -3.64 -10.78
CA LEU A 136 -3.23 -4.86 -11.03
C LEU A 136 -2.52 -5.74 -12.03
N LEU A 137 -2.38 -7.02 -11.71
CA LEU A 137 -1.82 -8.02 -12.61
C LEU A 137 -2.92 -8.99 -13.04
N THR A 138 -2.99 -9.22 -14.34
CA THR A 138 -3.85 -10.26 -14.94
C THR A 138 -3.06 -11.07 -15.95
N GLY A 139 -3.42 -12.32 -16.13
CA GLY A 139 -2.95 -13.09 -17.28
C GLY A 139 -3.43 -12.47 -18.59
N ALA A 140 -2.68 -12.71 -19.67
CA ALA A 140 -3.01 -12.21 -20.99
C ALA A 140 -3.83 -13.21 -21.82
N GLY A 141 -4.19 -14.35 -21.26
CA GLY A 141 -5.05 -15.34 -21.88
C GLY A 141 -6.53 -14.93 -21.89
N ALA A 142 -7.32 -15.58 -22.77
CA ALA A 142 -8.74 -15.29 -22.89
C ALA A 142 -9.50 -15.52 -21.56
N ASP A 143 -9.15 -16.58 -20.84
CA ASP A 143 -9.84 -16.99 -19.62
C ASP A 143 -9.65 -15.94 -18.51
N GLU A 144 -8.42 -15.45 -18.34
CA GLU A 144 -8.12 -14.43 -17.34
C GLU A 144 -8.75 -13.09 -17.69
N LEU A 145 -8.70 -12.71 -18.96
CA LEU A 145 -9.26 -11.43 -19.44
C LEU A 145 -10.79 -11.42 -19.41
N ALA A 146 -11.47 -12.56 -19.63
CA ALA A 146 -12.94 -12.66 -19.62
C ALA A 146 -13.58 -12.23 -18.28
N HIS A 147 -12.83 -12.28 -17.20
CA HIS A 147 -13.32 -11.89 -15.88
C HIS A 147 -13.17 -10.39 -15.59
N LEU A 148 -12.29 -9.67 -16.30
CA LEU A 148 -11.97 -8.28 -16.04
C LEU A 148 -13.15 -7.31 -16.20
N PRO A 149 -14.05 -7.43 -17.23
CA PRO A 149 -15.15 -6.48 -17.41
C PRO A 149 -16.04 -6.32 -16.18
N ARG A 150 -16.19 -7.39 -15.39
CA ARG A 150 -16.96 -7.36 -14.14
C ARG A 150 -16.22 -6.62 -13.02
N TRP A 151 -14.89 -6.66 -13.04
CA TRP A 151 -14.05 -6.14 -11.96
C TRP A 151 -13.59 -4.71 -12.19
N LEU A 152 -13.35 -4.30 -13.43
CA LEU A 152 -12.84 -2.97 -13.76
C LEU A 152 -13.63 -1.83 -13.13
N PRO A 153 -15.00 -1.82 -13.14
CA PRO A 153 -15.77 -0.75 -12.51
C PRO A 153 -15.63 -0.70 -10.98
N VAL A 154 -15.27 -1.84 -10.36
CA VAL A 154 -15.04 -1.91 -8.91
C VAL A 154 -13.63 -1.48 -8.57
N ILE A 155 -12.66 -1.96 -9.34
CA ILE A 155 -11.23 -1.71 -9.18
C ILE A 155 -10.89 -0.24 -9.38
N SER A 156 -11.51 0.43 -10.36
CA SER A 156 -11.31 1.86 -10.63
C SER A 156 -11.69 2.77 -9.45
N ARG A 157 -12.45 2.24 -8.49
CA ARG A 157 -12.83 2.94 -7.26
C ARG A 157 -11.88 2.66 -6.09
N TRP A 158 -10.92 1.76 -6.25
CA TRP A 158 -10.03 1.38 -5.15
C TRP A 158 -8.86 2.34 -4.95
N SER A 159 -8.44 3.00 -6.02
CA SER A 159 -7.31 3.93 -5.99
C SER A 159 -7.49 5.02 -7.04
N PRO A 160 -7.00 6.24 -6.79
CA PRO A 160 -6.99 7.32 -7.79
C PRO A 160 -6.10 7.00 -9.00
N ASN A 161 -5.13 6.10 -8.85
CA ASN A 161 -4.14 5.77 -9.87
C ASN A 161 -4.06 4.24 -10.12
N PRO A 162 -5.11 3.61 -10.69
CA PRO A 162 -5.03 2.20 -11.04
C PRO A 162 -4.17 2.00 -12.30
N MET A 163 -3.31 0.98 -12.28
CA MET A 163 -2.48 0.56 -13.41
C MET A 163 -2.71 -0.91 -13.70
N LEU A 164 -3.02 -1.26 -14.94
CA LEU A 164 -3.19 -2.65 -15.37
C LEU A 164 -1.92 -3.16 -16.05
N LEU A 165 -1.42 -4.31 -15.62
CA LEU A 165 -0.31 -5.03 -16.22
C LEU A 165 -0.74 -6.41 -16.70
N LEU A 166 -0.27 -6.79 -17.88
CA LEU A 166 -0.43 -8.13 -18.40
C LEU A 166 0.74 -9.03 -18.00
N VAL A 167 0.46 -10.30 -17.72
CA VAL A 167 1.44 -11.32 -17.38
C VAL A 167 1.28 -12.52 -18.31
N GLY A 168 2.40 -13.10 -18.74
CA GLY A 168 2.39 -14.27 -19.63
C GLY A 168 2.12 -13.95 -21.08
N ASP A 169 2.00 -14.99 -21.88
CA ASP A 169 1.70 -14.91 -23.31
C ASP A 169 0.19 -14.82 -23.55
N GLY A 170 -0.23 -14.28 -24.68
CA GLY A 170 -1.64 -14.07 -25.04
C GLY A 170 -1.86 -12.76 -25.78
N TYR A 171 -3.04 -12.15 -25.59
CA TYR A 171 -3.43 -10.93 -26.26
C TYR A 171 -2.45 -9.77 -26.00
N SER A 172 -2.19 -8.98 -27.03
CA SER A 172 -1.34 -7.80 -26.93
C SER A 172 -1.99 -6.69 -26.09
N THR A 173 -1.19 -5.75 -25.61
CA THR A 173 -1.71 -4.57 -24.87
C THR A 173 -2.71 -3.77 -25.71
N THR A 174 -2.49 -3.68 -27.02
CA THR A 174 -3.38 -2.96 -27.96
C THR A 174 -4.72 -3.67 -28.13
N GLU A 175 -4.73 -5.00 -28.24
CA GLU A 175 -5.97 -5.79 -28.32
C GLU A 175 -6.78 -5.67 -27.03
N VAL A 176 -6.11 -5.81 -25.88
CA VAL A 176 -6.76 -5.65 -24.58
C VAL A 176 -7.31 -4.25 -24.37
N ALA A 177 -6.56 -3.22 -24.76
CA ALA A 177 -7.02 -1.82 -24.68
C ALA A 177 -8.29 -1.59 -25.49
N ARG A 178 -8.33 -2.14 -26.71
CA ARG A 178 -9.49 -2.01 -27.61
C ARG A 178 -10.73 -2.73 -27.08
N GLU A 179 -10.54 -3.92 -26.50
CA GLU A 179 -11.65 -4.77 -26.05
C GLU A 179 -12.22 -4.33 -24.71
N LEU A 180 -11.37 -3.87 -23.79
CA LEU A 180 -11.76 -3.54 -22.41
C LEU A 180 -11.93 -2.03 -22.18
N ASP A 181 -11.62 -1.20 -23.17
CA ASP A 181 -11.56 0.27 -23.04
C ASP A 181 -10.65 0.74 -21.86
N VAL A 182 -9.68 -0.10 -21.50
CA VAL A 182 -8.69 0.20 -20.46
C VAL A 182 -7.30 -0.15 -20.99
N PRO A 183 -6.44 0.85 -21.24
CA PRO A 183 -5.11 0.61 -21.74
C PRO A 183 -4.23 -0.04 -20.66
N PRO A 184 -3.74 -1.28 -20.86
CA PRO A 184 -2.71 -1.81 -20.00
C PRO A 184 -1.45 -0.94 -20.08
N TRP A 185 -0.85 -0.65 -18.94
CA TRP A 185 0.40 0.10 -18.89
C TRP A 185 1.56 -0.66 -19.56
N GLY A 186 1.51 -1.99 -19.52
CA GLY A 186 2.51 -2.82 -20.15
C GLY A 186 2.34 -4.31 -19.86
N ARG A 187 3.34 -5.07 -20.28
CA ARG A 187 3.45 -6.50 -20.02
C ARG A 187 4.69 -6.80 -19.19
N VAL A 188 4.51 -7.54 -18.11
CA VAL A 188 5.63 -8.01 -17.29
C VAL A 188 6.50 -8.97 -18.11
N PRO A 189 7.81 -8.72 -18.26
CA PRO A 189 8.66 -9.56 -19.09
C PRO A 189 8.82 -10.95 -18.49
N HIS A 190 8.84 -11.97 -19.33
CA HIS A 190 9.17 -13.34 -18.94
C HIS A 190 10.66 -13.42 -18.64
N ASP A 191 11.02 -13.44 -17.37
CA ASP A 191 12.40 -13.51 -16.89
C ASP A 191 12.54 -14.55 -15.76
N PRO A 192 12.56 -15.83 -16.09
CA PRO A 192 12.62 -16.90 -15.09
C PRO A 192 13.89 -16.85 -14.23
N LYS A 193 15.01 -16.35 -14.79
CA LYS A 193 16.27 -16.22 -14.05
C LYS A 193 16.21 -15.07 -13.05
N GLY A 194 15.73 -13.91 -13.45
CA GLY A 194 15.50 -12.77 -12.56
C GLY A 194 14.51 -13.12 -11.46
N ALA A 195 13.40 -13.76 -11.82
CA ALA A 195 12.40 -14.21 -10.88
C ALA A 195 12.94 -15.25 -9.88
N ALA A 196 13.82 -16.18 -10.32
CA ALA A 196 14.44 -17.17 -9.45
C ALA A 196 15.30 -16.51 -8.35
N VAL A 197 16.08 -15.47 -8.69
CA VAL A 197 16.89 -14.72 -7.71
C VAL A 197 15.99 -14.02 -6.70
N LEU A 198 14.94 -13.35 -7.16
CA LEU A 198 13.96 -12.66 -6.30
C LEU A 198 13.14 -13.61 -5.43
N ARG A 199 13.16 -14.91 -5.73
CA ARG A 199 12.56 -15.98 -4.91
C ARG A 199 13.57 -16.69 -3.99
N GLY A 200 14.75 -16.11 -3.80
CA GLY A 200 15.77 -16.67 -2.91
C GLY A 200 16.60 -17.83 -3.51
N GLN A 201 16.37 -18.19 -4.78
CA GLN A 201 17.16 -19.22 -5.42
C GLN A 201 18.58 -18.71 -5.71
N ARG A 202 19.58 -19.49 -5.34
CA ARG A 202 20.99 -19.12 -5.57
C ARG A 202 21.26 -19.06 -7.06
N GLY A 203 21.49 -17.88 -7.59
CA GLY A 203 21.95 -17.69 -8.97
C GLY A 203 23.37 -18.21 -9.16
N SER A 204 23.75 -18.54 -10.41
CA SER A 204 25.12 -18.88 -10.78
C SER A 204 26.10 -17.76 -10.41
N SER A 205 27.38 -18.07 -10.26
CA SER A 205 28.44 -17.11 -9.89
C SER A 205 28.49 -15.86 -10.80
N ARG A 206 28.05 -15.99 -12.05
CA ARG A 206 27.96 -14.90 -13.03
C ARG A 206 26.89 -13.88 -12.66
N TRP A 207 25.78 -14.32 -12.05
CA TRP A 207 24.68 -13.46 -11.59
C TRP A 207 25.03 -12.67 -10.32
N ARG A 208 25.93 -13.19 -9.49
CA ARG A 208 26.38 -12.46 -8.31
C ARG A 208 27.12 -11.16 -8.65
N ARG A 209 27.77 -11.10 -9.84
CA ARG A 209 28.48 -9.90 -10.29
C ARG A 209 27.61 -8.87 -10.99
N THR A 210 26.49 -9.28 -11.61
CA THR A 210 25.62 -8.38 -12.37
C THR A 210 24.34 -7.98 -11.63
N GLY A 211 23.97 -8.72 -10.59
CA GLY A 211 22.76 -8.48 -9.78
C GLY A 211 21.45 -8.65 -10.56
N PRO A 212 20.31 -8.83 -9.87
CA PRO A 212 19.00 -8.93 -10.51
C PRO A 212 18.56 -7.62 -11.18
N GLY A 213 19.14 -6.50 -10.83
CA GLY A 213 18.78 -5.19 -11.37
C GLY A 213 19.00 -5.02 -12.88
N ARG A 214 19.92 -5.82 -13.48
CA ARG A 214 20.16 -5.81 -14.93
C ARG A 214 19.33 -6.82 -15.72
N SER A 215 18.53 -7.63 -15.05
CA SER A 215 17.60 -8.56 -15.70
C SER A 215 16.46 -7.81 -16.41
N ALA A 216 15.73 -8.47 -17.29
CA ALA A 216 14.57 -7.88 -17.93
C ALA A 216 13.52 -7.45 -16.89
N LEU A 217 13.25 -8.32 -15.90
CA LEU A 217 12.33 -8.02 -14.79
C LEU A 217 12.85 -6.86 -13.93
N GLY A 218 14.17 -6.81 -13.64
CA GLY A 218 14.74 -5.74 -12.83
C GLY A 218 14.70 -4.36 -13.51
N ARG A 219 14.90 -4.30 -14.83
CA ARG A 219 14.72 -3.06 -15.60
C ARG A 219 13.27 -2.62 -15.68
N PHE A 220 12.36 -3.57 -15.92
CA PHE A 220 10.92 -3.32 -15.91
C PHE A 220 10.45 -2.78 -14.55
N ALA A 221 10.89 -3.41 -13.47
CA ALA A 221 10.54 -2.98 -12.11
C ALA A 221 11.05 -1.57 -11.80
N LEU A 222 12.26 -1.20 -12.24
CA LEU A 222 12.77 0.16 -12.10
C LEU A 222 11.90 1.17 -12.89
N HIS A 223 11.54 0.85 -14.12
CA HIS A 223 10.69 1.72 -14.93
C HIS A 223 9.30 1.90 -14.29
N LEU A 224 8.70 0.81 -13.83
CA LEU A 224 7.42 0.86 -13.12
C LEU A 224 7.51 1.68 -11.83
N ALA A 225 8.56 1.49 -11.02
CA ALA A 225 8.77 2.24 -9.79
C ALA A 225 8.94 3.74 -10.06
N THR A 226 9.70 4.11 -11.11
CA THR A 226 9.88 5.51 -11.54
C THR A 226 8.55 6.14 -11.98
N GLU A 227 7.75 5.40 -12.74
CA GLU A 227 6.43 5.88 -13.18
C GLU A 227 5.46 6.07 -12.00
N LEU A 228 5.46 5.14 -11.04
CA LEU A 228 4.64 5.26 -9.83
C LEU A 228 5.06 6.46 -8.98
N ALA A 229 6.35 6.71 -8.83
CA ALA A 229 6.88 7.87 -8.11
C ALA A 229 6.44 9.19 -8.79
N ALA A 230 6.59 9.30 -10.12
CA ALA A 230 6.18 10.47 -10.87
C ALA A 230 4.67 10.76 -10.78
N ARG A 231 3.84 9.72 -10.80
CA ARG A 231 2.38 9.87 -10.63
C ARG A 231 2.00 10.34 -9.24
N HIS A 232 2.71 9.91 -8.22
CA HIS A 232 2.48 10.38 -6.85
C HIS A 232 2.79 11.88 -6.73
N GLU A 233 3.92 12.34 -7.28
CA GLU A 233 4.31 13.76 -7.28
C GLU A 233 3.26 14.65 -7.97
N THR A 234 2.70 14.19 -9.09
CA THR A 234 1.67 14.95 -9.84
C THR A 234 0.30 14.95 -9.16
N SER A 235 0.02 13.96 -8.33
CA SER A 235 -1.28 13.81 -7.63
C SER A 235 -1.29 14.51 -6.27
N THR A 236 -0.13 14.81 -5.71
CA THR A 236 -0.01 15.53 -4.43
C THR A 236 -0.08 17.03 -4.71
N PRO A 237 -1.09 17.78 -4.20
CA PRO A 237 -1.11 19.23 -4.35
C PRO A 237 0.16 19.83 -3.74
N PRO A 238 0.71 20.93 -4.31
CA PRO A 238 1.88 21.57 -3.77
C PRO A 238 1.65 21.85 -2.28
N ARG A 239 2.54 21.37 -1.42
CA ARG A 239 2.51 21.76 -0.01
C ARG A 239 2.69 23.27 0.00
N GLU A 240 1.62 24.01 0.34
CA GLU A 240 1.76 25.41 0.71
C GLU A 240 2.86 25.48 1.75
N HIS A 241 3.90 26.24 1.44
CA HIS A 241 4.88 26.64 2.42
C HIS A 241 4.10 27.30 3.55
N GLN A 242 3.92 26.60 4.67
CA GLN A 242 3.53 27.25 5.89
C GLN A 242 4.70 28.16 6.25
N ASP A 243 4.56 29.44 5.88
CA ASP A 243 5.36 30.49 6.44
C ASP A 243 5.31 30.37 7.98
N PRO A 244 6.46 30.44 8.66
CA PRO A 244 6.46 30.38 10.11
C PRO A 244 5.57 31.47 10.64
N ALA A 245 4.50 31.05 11.31
CA ALA A 245 3.47 31.86 11.89
C ALA A 245 4.04 33.13 12.54
N VAL A 246 3.70 34.26 11.97
CA VAL A 246 3.73 35.56 12.68
C VAL A 246 2.70 35.44 13.79
N SER A 247 3.20 35.34 15.01
CA SER A 247 2.40 35.37 16.23
C SER A 247 1.65 36.72 16.29
N PRO A 248 0.32 36.76 16.36
CA PRO A 248 -0.35 38.00 16.73
C PRO A 248 -0.22 38.17 18.23
N ALA A 249 0.69 39.10 18.59
CA ALA A 249 0.73 39.61 19.93
C ALA A 249 -0.57 40.35 20.27
N ALA A 250 -1.06 40.04 21.46
CA ALA A 250 -2.01 40.72 22.31
C ALA A 250 -2.57 42.08 21.79
N VAL A 251 -3.91 42.11 21.65
CA VAL A 251 -4.68 43.31 21.95
C VAL A 251 -5.64 43.00 23.07
N VAL A 252 -5.30 43.53 24.23
CA VAL A 252 -6.19 43.62 25.39
C VAL A 252 -7.03 44.91 25.17
N ASP A 253 -8.28 44.83 25.52
CA ASP A 253 -9.04 45.77 26.34
C ASP A 253 -10.34 46.29 25.77
N ALA A 254 -11.30 46.19 26.67
CA ALA A 254 -12.35 47.12 27.04
C ALA A 254 -13.59 47.27 26.10
N ALA A 255 -14.72 46.80 26.55
CA ALA A 255 -15.75 47.65 27.11
C ALA A 255 -16.93 46.85 27.68
N ARG A 256 -17.19 47.11 28.90
CA ARG A 256 -18.43 46.84 29.73
C ARG A 256 -19.66 47.58 29.19
N VAL A 257 -20.79 47.14 29.84
CA VAL A 257 -22.10 47.80 29.99
C VAL A 257 -23.16 47.26 29.02
N GLY A 258 -24.27 46.72 29.42
CA GLY A 258 -25.06 46.74 30.63
C GLY A 258 -26.40 46.11 30.34
N SER A 259 -26.94 45.59 31.46
CA SER A 259 -28.32 45.71 31.92
C SER A 259 -29.44 44.91 31.26
N ALA A 260 -29.82 43.90 32.01
CA ALA A 260 -31.14 43.64 32.60
C ALA A 260 -32.41 43.85 31.78
N ARG A 261 -33.23 42.80 31.69
CA ARG A 261 -34.60 42.82 32.24
C ARG A 261 -35.23 41.43 32.24
N ASP A 262 -35.68 41.06 33.42
CA ASP A 262 -36.68 40.05 33.76
C ASP A 262 -37.92 40.16 32.87
N VAL A 263 -38.53 39.03 32.54
CA VAL A 263 -39.96 38.81 32.70
C VAL A 263 -40.26 37.33 32.90
N ASP A 264 -40.73 37.10 34.08
CA ASP A 264 -41.44 35.98 34.66
C ASP A 264 -42.74 35.68 33.88
N LEU A 265 -43.16 34.42 33.88
CA LEU A 265 -44.54 33.99 34.11
C LEU A 265 -44.80 32.53 33.66
N ALA A 266 -44.87 31.69 34.70
CA ALA A 266 -46.04 30.88 35.04
C ALA A 266 -46.37 29.62 34.21
N HIS A 267 -46.21 28.51 34.89
CA HIS A 267 -47.00 27.27 34.79
C HIS A 267 -48.51 27.52 35.06
N PRO A 268 -49.47 26.69 34.61
CA PRO A 268 -49.71 25.40 35.25
C PRO A 268 -50.22 24.29 34.31
N GLY A 269 -49.95 23.01 34.53
CA GLY A 269 -50.80 22.13 35.34
C GLY A 269 -51.73 21.26 34.51
N GLY A 270 -51.77 19.94 34.89
CA GLY A 270 -52.86 19.01 34.59
C GLY A 270 -52.47 17.83 33.69
N GLN A 271 -52.10 16.68 34.20
CA GLN A 271 -52.83 15.55 34.81
C GLN A 271 -53.71 14.74 33.83
N GLN A 272 -53.34 13.41 33.82
CA GLN A 272 -54.20 12.22 33.63
C GLN A 272 -54.72 11.87 32.21
N ALA A 273 -54.28 10.75 31.69
CA ALA A 273 -54.79 9.38 31.84
C ALA A 273 -53.75 8.40 31.26
#